data_600256ac3e4804694f6ce51c9c7ed64b
#
_entry.id   600256ac3e4804694f6ce51c9c7ed64b
#
_cell.length_a   1.000
_cell.length_b   1.000
_cell.length_c   1.000
_cell.angle_alpha   90.00
_cell.angle_beta   90.00
_cell.angle_gamma   90.00
#
_symmetry.space_group_name_H-M   'P 1'
#
loop_
_entity.id
_entity.type
_entity.pdbx_description
1 polymer ?
#
loop_
_entity_poly.entity_id
_entity_poly.type
_entity_poly.pdbx_seq_one_letter_code
_entity_poly.pdbx_strand_id
1 'polypeptide(L)'
;MHIVMVIVGGLVQLGVFLIFGWHWGTTPAAMATAAKLFLPVWLVVVAVNMWVGVAHAGYSVKDELPILLANFLVPGVVAIIAAWQLSRAA
;
A
#
# COMPACT_ATOMS: atom_id res chain seq x y z
N MET A 1 -7.06 15.94 -4.58
CA MET A 1 -6.65 15.30 -5.83
C MET A 1 -5.42 14.45 -5.64
N HIS A 2 -4.37 15.01 -5.03
CA HIS A 2 -3.15 14.27 -4.78
C HIS A 2 -3.38 12.99 -3.95
N ILE A 3 -4.17 13.09 -2.88
CA ILE A 3 -4.45 11.95 -2.01
C ILE A 3 -5.17 10.82 -2.76
N VAL A 4 -6.11 11.16 -3.64
CA VAL A 4 -6.83 10.15 -4.44
C VAL A 4 -5.89 9.44 -5.39
N MET A 5 -4.98 10.17 -6.04
CA MET A 5 -4.00 9.58 -6.94
C MET A 5 -3.05 8.63 -6.21
N VAL A 6 -2.61 9.00 -5.02
CA VAL A 6 -1.72 8.15 -4.21
C VAL A 6 -2.46 6.87 -3.78
N ILE A 7 -3.70 6.98 -3.34
CA ILE A 7 -4.50 5.82 -2.95
C ILE A 7 -4.71 4.88 -4.14
N VAL A 8 -5.09 5.42 -5.30
CA VAL A 8 -5.27 4.62 -6.52
C VAL A 8 -3.96 3.95 -6.90
N GLY A 9 -2.85 4.68 -6.85
CA GLY A 9 -1.52 4.12 -7.12
C GLY A 9 -1.18 2.98 -6.19
N GLY A 10 -1.54 3.09 -4.90
CA GLY A 10 -1.33 2.03 -3.93
C GLY A 10 -2.16 0.79 -4.24
N LEU A 11 -3.41 0.96 -4.61
CA LEU A 11 -4.26 -0.17 -4.97
C LEU A 11 -3.76 -0.87 -6.24
N VAL A 12 -3.30 -0.12 -7.23
CA VAL A 12 -2.68 -0.68 -8.44
C VAL A 12 -1.42 -1.47 -8.07
N GLN A 13 -0.56 -0.90 -7.22
CA GLN A 13 0.66 -1.56 -6.79
C GLN A 13 0.35 -2.84 -6.00
N LEU A 14 -0.67 -2.84 -5.15
CA LEU A 14 -1.12 -4.05 -4.47
C LEU A 14 -1.54 -5.12 -5.48
N GLY A 15 -2.29 -4.75 -6.51
CA GLY A 15 -2.67 -5.67 -7.58
C GLY A 15 -1.46 -6.27 -8.27
N VAL A 16 -0.43 -5.46 -8.54
CA VAL A 16 0.83 -5.94 -9.13
C VAL A 16 1.51 -6.95 -8.20
N PHE A 17 1.55 -6.67 -6.90
CA PHE A 17 2.13 -7.60 -5.92
C PHE A 17 1.38 -8.94 -5.91
N LEU A 18 0.06 -8.91 -5.96
CA LEU A 18 -0.74 -10.13 -5.99
C LEU A 18 -0.49 -10.95 -7.27
N ILE A 19 -0.36 -10.27 -8.41
CA ILE A 19 -0.05 -10.92 -9.68
C ILE A 19 1.32 -11.61 -9.61
N PHE A 20 2.34 -10.94 -9.09
CA PHE A 20 3.66 -11.53 -8.92
C PHE A 20 3.64 -12.70 -7.94
N GLY A 21 2.88 -12.59 -6.85
CA GLY A 21 2.70 -13.70 -5.92
C GLY A 21 2.14 -14.93 -6.61
N TRP A 22 1.14 -14.74 -7.46
CA TRP A 22 0.57 -15.85 -8.24
C TRP A 22 1.58 -16.43 -9.22
N HIS A 23 2.31 -15.59 -9.97
CA HIS A 23 3.28 -16.07 -10.96
C HIS A 23 4.42 -16.88 -10.34
N TRP A 24 4.87 -16.48 -9.15
CA TRP A 24 6.02 -17.14 -8.52
C TRP A 24 5.63 -18.31 -7.64
N GLY A 25 4.49 -18.25 -6.99
CA GLY A 25 4.05 -19.29 -6.06
C GLY A 25 2.90 -20.13 -6.57
N THR A 26 2.10 -19.59 -7.47
CA THR A 26 0.91 -20.21 -8.08
C THR A 26 -0.08 -20.75 -7.05
N THR A 27 -0.15 -20.12 -5.87
CA THR A 27 -1.07 -20.51 -4.81
C THR A 27 -1.68 -19.26 -4.17
N PRO A 28 -2.88 -19.38 -3.56
CA PRO A 28 -3.42 -18.29 -2.76
C PRO A 28 -2.52 -17.91 -1.58
N ALA A 29 -1.81 -18.88 -1.00
CA ALA A 29 -0.86 -18.61 0.09
C ALA A 29 0.28 -17.70 -0.37
N ALA A 30 0.82 -17.91 -1.57
CA ALA A 30 1.86 -17.05 -2.13
C ALA A 30 1.32 -15.64 -2.38
N MET A 31 0.09 -15.50 -2.85
CA MET A 31 -0.55 -14.21 -3.03
C MET A 31 -0.76 -13.50 -1.68
N ALA A 32 -1.14 -14.24 -0.64
CA ALA A 32 -1.28 -13.68 0.71
C ALA A 32 0.06 -13.15 1.23
N THR A 33 1.15 -13.87 0.99
CA THR A 33 2.50 -13.42 1.34
C THR A 33 2.86 -12.14 0.60
N ALA A 34 2.54 -12.06 -0.69
CA ALA A 34 2.78 -10.86 -1.48
C ALA A 34 1.99 -9.65 -0.93
N ALA A 35 0.74 -9.85 -0.54
CA ALA A 35 -0.06 -8.80 0.08
C ALA A 35 0.56 -8.30 1.39
N LYS A 36 1.11 -9.19 2.20
CA LYS A 36 1.79 -8.83 3.44
C LYS A 36 3.08 -8.07 3.17
N LEU A 37 3.85 -8.46 2.16
CA LEU A 37 5.07 -7.77 1.75
C LEU A 37 4.79 -6.38 1.19
N PHE A 38 3.62 -6.18 0.62
CA PHE A 38 3.19 -4.87 0.15
C PHE A 38 3.18 -3.84 1.28
N LEU A 39 2.80 -4.22 2.50
CA LEU A 39 2.62 -3.29 3.61
C LEU A 39 3.88 -2.48 3.94
N PRO A 40 5.05 -3.08 4.20
CA PRO A 40 6.24 -2.29 4.47
C PRO A 40 6.72 -1.49 3.26
N VAL A 41 6.57 -2.04 2.05
CA VAL A 41 6.94 -1.32 0.83
C VAL A 41 6.05 -0.09 0.65
N TRP A 42 4.74 -0.26 0.85
CA TRP A 42 3.80 0.85 0.72
C TRP A 42 4.01 1.90 1.81
N LEU A 43 4.36 1.49 3.03
CA LEU A 43 4.71 2.44 4.08
C LEU A 43 5.88 3.33 3.67
N VAL A 44 6.93 2.76 3.07
CA VAL A 44 8.06 3.54 2.55
C VAL A 44 7.60 4.52 1.47
N VAL A 45 6.75 4.09 0.56
CA VAL A 45 6.24 4.94 -0.52
C VAL A 45 5.47 6.14 0.05
N VAL A 46 4.55 5.92 0.99
CA VAL A 46 3.77 7.02 1.56
C VAL A 46 4.64 7.92 2.44
N ALA A 47 5.65 7.37 3.11
CA ALA A 47 6.59 8.16 3.89
C ALA A 47 7.43 9.09 3.00
N VAL A 48 7.89 8.59 1.85
CA VAL A 48 8.60 9.41 0.85
C VAL A 48 7.67 10.49 0.30
N ASN A 49 6.42 10.15 0.03
CA ASN A 49 5.42 11.11 -0.44
C ASN A 49 5.22 12.26 0.58
N MET A 50 5.14 11.91 1.87
CA MET A 50 5.06 12.91 2.94
C MET A 50 6.31 13.77 2.98
N TRP A 51 7.49 13.16 2.87
CA TRP A 51 8.75 13.90 2.89
C TRP A 51 8.82 14.92 1.75
N VAL A 52 8.40 14.51 0.55
CA VAL A 52 8.35 15.44 -0.59
C VAL A 52 7.40 16.60 -0.32
N GLY A 53 6.22 16.32 0.27
CA GLY A 53 5.27 17.37 0.63
C GLY A 53 5.85 18.38 1.61
N VAL A 54 6.53 17.89 2.66
CA VAL A 54 7.11 18.75 3.69
C VAL A 54 8.37 19.47 3.19
N ALA A 55 9.28 18.73 2.57
CA ALA A 55 10.61 19.28 2.22
C ALA A 55 10.59 20.10 0.94
N HIS A 56 9.78 19.75 -0.04
CA HIS A 56 9.81 20.38 -1.38
C HIS A 56 8.57 21.20 -1.70
N ALA A 57 7.39 20.83 -1.20
CA ALA A 57 6.16 21.58 -1.46
C ALA A 57 5.81 22.56 -0.34
N GLY A 58 6.54 22.54 0.77
CA GLY A 58 6.37 23.51 1.86
C GLY A 58 5.22 23.21 2.81
N TYR A 59 4.64 22.02 2.77
CA TYR A 59 3.57 21.65 3.68
C TYR A 59 4.11 21.38 5.09
N SER A 60 3.28 21.61 6.10
CA SER A 60 3.67 21.31 7.48
C SER A 60 3.52 19.82 7.76
N VAL A 61 4.33 19.32 8.70
CA VAL A 61 4.23 17.93 9.17
C VAL A 61 2.83 17.67 9.75
N LYS A 62 2.30 18.65 10.50
CA LYS A 62 0.97 18.53 11.09
C LYS A 62 -0.12 18.33 10.04
N ASP A 63 -0.01 19.01 8.89
CA ASP A 63 -1.00 18.89 7.82
C ASP A 63 -0.82 17.59 7.04
N GLU A 64 0.43 17.08 6.93
CA GLU A 64 0.74 15.90 6.16
C GLU A 64 0.50 14.59 6.90
N LEU A 65 0.52 14.60 8.24
CA LEU A 65 0.30 13.38 9.02
C LEU A 65 -1.06 12.72 8.75
N PRO A 66 -2.20 13.45 8.77
CA PRO A 66 -3.48 12.83 8.43
C PRO A 66 -3.53 12.31 7.00
N ILE A 67 -2.85 12.98 6.08
CA ILE A 67 -2.76 12.56 4.67
C ILE A 67 -1.96 11.27 4.57
N LEU A 68 -0.84 11.19 5.28
CA LEU A 68 -0.03 9.97 5.32
C LEU A 68 -0.84 8.80 5.86
N LEU A 69 -1.59 9.02 6.95
CA LEU A 69 -2.43 7.96 7.53
C LEU A 69 -3.48 7.48 6.55
N ALA A 70 -4.18 8.39 5.87
CA ALA A 70 -5.19 8.01 4.88
C ALA A 70 -4.55 7.28 3.70
N ASN A 71 -3.41 7.76 3.19
CA ASN A 71 -2.71 7.14 2.07
C ASN A 71 -2.19 5.75 2.40
N PHE A 72 -1.78 5.53 3.64
CA PHE A 72 -1.31 4.22 4.08
C PHE A 72 -2.49 3.29 4.40
N LEU A 73 -3.47 3.79 5.17
CA LEU A 73 -4.52 2.94 5.71
C LEU A 73 -5.44 2.38 4.62
N VAL A 74 -5.81 3.14 3.60
CA VAL A 74 -6.74 2.65 2.59
C VAL A 74 -6.16 1.47 1.82
N PRO A 75 -5.00 1.59 1.13
CA PRO A 75 -4.41 0.41 0.50
C PRO A 75 -3.94 -0.64 1.52
N GLY A 76 -3.47 -0.20 2.69
CA GLY A 76 -3.00 -1.10 3.74
C GLY A 76 -4.10 -2.00 4.26
N VAL A 77 -5.27 -1.45 4.54
CA VAL A 77 -6.42 -2.24 5.00
C VAL A 77 -6.88 -3.20 3.90
N VAL A 78 -6.92 -2.75 2.65
CA VAL A 78 -7.26 -3.63 1.53
C VAL A 78 -6.26 -4.79 1.44
N ALA A 79 -4.96 -4.51 1.61
CA ALA A 79 -3.92 -5.54 1.60
C ALA A 79 -4.12 -6.55 2.74
N ILE A 80 -4.46 -6.08 3.94
CA ILE A 80 -4.71 -6.94 5.09
C ILE A 80 -5.92 -7.85 4.83
N ILE A 81 -7.00 -7.27 4.32
CA ILE A 81 -8.20 -8.04 3.97
C ILE A 81 -7.88 -9.07 2.90
N ALA A 82 -7.15 -8.68 1.86
CA ALA A 82 -6.75 -9.59 0.79
C ALA A 82 -5.88 -10.73 1.33
N ALA A 83 -4.90 -10.42 2.18
CA ALA A 83 -4.04 -11.43 2.79
C ALA A 83 -4.85 -12.42 3.64
N TRP A 84 -5.82 -11.90 4.41
CA TRP A 84 -6.67 -12.73 5.24
C TRP A 84 -7.55 -13.66 4.40
N GLN A 85 -8.21 -13.12 3.39
CA GLN A 85 -9.08 -13.91 2.49
C GLN A 85 -8.28 -14.97 1.75
N LEU A 86 -7.11 -14.63 1.23
CA LEU A 86 -6.25 -15.55 0.50
C LEU A 86 -5.68 -16.64 1.42
N SER A 87 -5.35 -16.29 2.66
CA SER A 87 -4.89 -17.27 3.64
C SER A 87 -5.96 -18.28 3.99
N ARG A 88 -7.23 -17.86 4.02
CA ARG A 88 -8.34 -18.76 4.25
C ARG A 88 -8.60 -19.69 3.07
N ALA A 89 -8.30 -19.23 1.86
CA ALA A 89 -8.48 -20.02 0.64
C ALA A 89 -7.36 -21.06 0.47
N ALA A 90 -6.25 -20.87 1.17
CA ALA A 90 -5.14 -21.81 1.15
C ALA A 90 -5.42 -22.97 2.09
#